data_b0239518d09bf737abdc61b9e01a74dd
#
_entry.id   b0239518d09bf737abdc61b9e01a74dd
#
_cell.length_a   1.000
_cell.length_b   1.000
_cell.length_c   1.000
_cell.angle_alpha   90.00
_cell.angle_beta   90.00
_cell.angle_gamma   90.00
#
_symmetry.space_group_name_H-M   'P 1'
#
loop_
_entity.id
_entity.type
_entity.pdbx_description
1 polymer ?
#
loop_
_entity_poly.entity_id
_entity_poly.type
_entity_poly.pdbx_seq_one_letter_code
_entity_poly.pdbx_strand_id
1 'polypeptide(L)'
;PGINLTLTVADNAQAKITNQEKLADDLTSLTLSNGARVVVAKTASNEEKLQIIAVSDKGDLSFPAEQKAIIALANKAVSGSGVGQLSASSLKRWSAENAVTMSTKVSGQNTLLSVNARVNNPEPGFQLLNQRISNSKINDNIWESMKNAQIQSLKTLDQRPAEKFAQQMYEARYADDRAQRLTEKQLAQFSAEQALAVDRQLFSSPADLTFVIVGNIDEETLLPLVTRYIGSLKQSEHVLSAGQPLKRATTNANITLKEQNEPVAQVAQWKRFDTRSPVTLPVRMALDAFNAVLAKDLRVNIREQASGVYSVSSRLSVDKQANDLTHVIGFTCQPERHQELLTLANKEMADRLVKGINAQELNEYRKNMQRNLEIQQQNTQQLANTIVSSLVQYNDPAAW
;
A
#
# COMPACT_ATOMS: atom_id res chain seq x y z
N PRO A 1 28.72 30.82 -3.97
CA PRO A 1 27.41 31.18 -4.49
C PRO A 1 26.47 30.03 -4.16
N GLY A 2 25.61 30.26 -3.15
CA GLY A 2 24.68 29.23 -2.69
C GLY A 2 23.68 28.90 -3.79
N ILE A 3 23.55 27.61 -4.12
CA ILE A 3 22.46 27.13 -4.98
C ILE A 3 21.17 27.40 -4.22
N ASN A 4 20.31 28.22 -4.77
CA ASN A 4 19.01 28.49 -4.16
C ASN A 4 18.12 27.26 -4.33
N LEU A 5 18.03 26.43 -3.29
CA LEU A 5 17.20 25.23 -3.26
C LEU A 5 15.78 25.61 -2.85
N THR A 6 14.97 26.08 -3.81
CA THR A 6 13.59 26.50 -3.58
C THR A 6 12.62 25.67 -4.40
N LEU A 7 11.53 25.23 -3.79
CA LEU A 7 10.38 24.69 -4.50
C LEU A 7 9.33 25.81 -4.63
N THR A 8 9.11 26.26 -5.85
CA THR A 8 8.14 27.30 -6.16
C THR A 8 6.81 26.66 -6.53
N VAL A 9 5.74 27.08 -5.86
CA VAL A 9 4.38 26.64 -6.13
C VAL A 9 3.56 27.84 -6.57
N ALA A 10 2.86 27.72 -7.69
CA ALA A 10 2.00 28.77 -8.20
C ALA A 10 0.77 28.97 -7.30
N ASP A 11 0.42 30.22 -7.01
CA ASP A 11 -0.79 30.54 -6.26
C ASP A 11 -2.03 30.34 -7.14
N ASN A 12 -3.13 29.90 -6.51
CA ASN A 12 -4.46 29.90 -7.09
C ASN A 12 -5.42 30.68 -6.19
N ALA A 13 -5.78 31.87 -6.62
CA ALA A 13 -6.66 32.77 -5.86
C ALA A 13 -8.09 32.23 -5.65
N GLN A 14 -8.51 31.22 -6.44
CA GLN A 14 -9.82 30.58 -6.33
C GLN A 14 -9.82 29.36 -5.41
N ALA A 15 -8.65 28.91 -4.98
CA ALA A 15 -8.55 27.79 -4.06
C ALA A 15 -9.15 28.14 -2.69
N LYS A 16 -10.11 27.34 -2.24
CA LYS A 16 -10.78 27.54 -0.94
C LYS A 16 -11.33 26.21 -0.41
N ILE A 17 -11.58 26.21 0.90
CA ILE A 17 -12.32 25.13 1.57
C ILE A 17 -13.82 25.41 1.36
N THR A 18 -14.54 24.44 0.79
CA THR A 18 -15.96 24.56 0.47
C THR A 18 -16.86 23.88 1.50
N ASN A 19 -16.33 22.91 2.25
CA ASN A 19 -17.06 22.23 3.30
C ASN A 19 -16.11 21.75 4.39
N GLN A 20 -16.61 21.72 5.62
CA GLN A 20 -15.88 21.22 6.79
C GLN A 20 -16.84 20.41 7.65
N GLU A 21 -16.47 19.19 8.00
CA GLU A 21 -17.28 18.27 8.80
C GLU A 21 -16.42 17.64 9.89
N LYS A 22 -16.89 17.68 11.12
CA LYS A 22 -16.26 16.97 12.23
C LYS A 22 -16.73 15.52 12.24
N LEU A 23 -15.81 14.58 12.00
CA LEU A 23 -16.12 13.15 11.95
C LEU A 23 -16.06 12.49 13.33
N ALA A 24 -15.14 12.95 14.17
CA ALA A 24 -14.95 12.49 15.55
C ALA A 24 -14.19 13.56 16.30
N ASP A 25 -13.94 13.37 17.59
CA ASP A 25 -13.02 14.24 18.33
C ASP A 25 -11.63 14.18 17.65
N ASP A 26 -11.04 15.34 17.44
CA ASP A 26 -9.74 15.49 16.78
C ASP A 26 -9.66 14.92 15.34
N LEU A 27 -10.78 14.65 14.68
CA LEU A 27 -10.83 14.17 13.29
C LEU A 27 -11.82 15.01 12.48
N THR A 28 -11.30 15.78 11.51
CA THR A 28 -12.07 16.68 10.66
C THR A 28 -11.89 16.34 9.18
N SER A 29 -12.96 16.36 8.41
CA SER A 29 -12.94 16.22 6.95
C SER A 29 -13.20 17.57 6.29
N LEU A 30 -12.35 17.93 5.34
CA LEU A 30 -12.45 19.14 4.53
C LEU A 30 -12.68 18.75 3.07
N THR A 31 -13.49 19.53 2.36
CA THR A 31 -13.61 19.46 0.90
C THR A 31 -13.10 20.77 0.32
N LEU A 32 -12.27 20.69 -0.70
CA LEU A 32 -11.69 21.85 -1.37
C LEU A 32 -12.41 22.14 -2.68
N SER A 33 -12.25 23.37 -3.17
CA SER A 33 -12.89 23.84 -4.40
C SER A 33 -12.51 23.06 -5.66
N ASN A 34 -11.34 22.39 -5.65
CA ASN A 34 -10.91 21.50 -6.72
C ASN A 34 -11.41 20.05 -6.58
N GLY A 35 -12.26 19.79 -5.59
CA GLY A 35 -12.83 18.46 -5.31
C GLY A 35 -11.98 17.55 -4.43
N ALA A 36 -10.77 17.95 -4.05
CA ALA A 36 -9.93 17.17 -3.14
C ALA A 36 -10.56 17.10 -1.76
N ARG A 37 -10.46 15.95 -1.11
CA ARG A 37 -10.85 15.73 0.29
C ARG A 37 -9.59 15.74 1.16
N VAL A 38 -9.69 16.40 2.31
CA VAL A 38 -8.61 16.42 3.30
C VAL A 38 -9.15 15.97 4.65
N VAL A 39 -8.52 14.94 5.21
CA VAL A 39 -8.85 14.44 6.55
C VAL A 39 -7.73 14.82 7.48
N VAL A 40 -8.05 15.62 8.51
CA VAL A 40 -7.09 16.12 9.50
C VAL A 40 -7.33 15.43 10.83
N ALA A 41 -6.30 14.77 11.35
CA ALA A 41 -6.30 14.17 12.68
C ALA A 41 -5.24 14.86 13.55
N LYS A 42 -5.67 15.54 14.59
CA LYS A 42 -4.79 16.12 15.60
C LYS A 42 -4.45 15.06 16.63
N THR A 43 -3.15 14.77 16.81
CA THR A 43 -2.68 13.81 17.81
C THR A 43 -2.41 14.50 19.15
N ALA A 44 -2.53 13.73 20.25
CA ALA A 44 -2.02 14.12 21.55
C ALA A 44 -0.54 13.75 21.74
N SER A 45 0.10 13.19 20.72
CA SER A 45 1.50 12.82 20.72
C SER A 45 2.41 14.04 20.85
N ASN A 46 3.50 13.89 21.60
CA ASN A 46 4.56 14.91 21.67
C ASN A 46 5.58 14.79 20.54
N GLU A 47 5.36 13.90 19.57
CA GLU A 47 6.21 13.79 18.41
C GLU A 47 6.17 15.07 17.57
N GLU A 48 7.35 15.50 17.10
CA GLU A 48 7.47 16.64 16.18
C GLU A 48 7.06 16.29 14.74
N LYS A 49 6.63 15.07 14.50
CA LYS A 49 6.32 14.52 13.18
C LYS A 49 4.94 14.97 12.69
N LEU A 50 4.92 15.44 11.45
CA LEU A 50 3.71 15.68 10.68
C LEU A 50 3.69 14.71 9.49
N GLN A 51 2.65 13.91 9.41
CA GLN A 51 2.45 12.97 8.30
C GLN A 51 1.41 13.51 7.35
N ILE A 52 1.75 13.58 6.05
CA ILE A 52 0.84 14.01 4.99
C ILE A 52 0.81 12.88 3.96
N ILE A 53 -0.35 12.28 3.76
CA ILE A 53 -0.50 11.14 2.84
C ILE A 53 -1.56 11.47 1.80
N ALA A 54 -1.16 11.51 0.53
CA ALA A 54 -2.11 11.56 -0.57
C ALA A 54 -2.51 10.13 -0.93
N VAL A 55 -3.81 9.86 -0.88
CA VAL A 55 -4.42 8.57 -1.22
C VAL A 55 -5.14 8.75 -2.54
N SER A 56 -4.63 8.10 -3.59
CA SER A 56 -5.29 8.03 -4.89
C SER A 56 -6.15 6.77 -4.98
N ASP A 57 -7.33 6.89 -5.58
CA ASP A 57 -8.18 5.75 -5.90
C ASP A 57 -7.74 5.04 -7.19
N LYS A 58 -6.58 5.38 -7.74
CA LYS A 58 -5.93 4.74 -8.88
C LYS A 58 -4.76 3.91 -8.41
N GLY A 59 -4.55 2.78 -9.05
CA GLY A 59 -3.43 1.90 -8.80
C GLY A 59 -2.98 1.23 -10.09
N ASP A 60 -2.15 0.21 -10.00
CA ASP A 60 -1.67 -0.48 -11.20
C ASP A 60 -2.78 -1.21 -11.97
N LEU A 61 -3.87 -1.62 -11.29
CA LEU A 61 -5.03 -2.21 -11.94
C LEU A 61 -5.92 -1.20 -12.69
N SER A 62 -5.63 0.08 -12.59
CA SER A 62 -6.26 1.12 -13.41
C SER A 62 -5.74 1.17 -14.84
N PHE A 63 -4.70 0.41 -15.15
CA PHE A 63 -4.02 0.40 -16.44
C PHE A 63 -4.20 -0.92 -17.18
N PRO A 64 -4.14 -0.91 -18.53
CA PRO A 64 -4.08 -2.15 -19.30
C PRO A 64 -2.80 -2.93 -18.98
N ALA A 65 -2.78 -4.22 -19.32
CA ALA A 65 -1.73 -5.16 -18.93
C ALA A 65 -0.30 -4.67 -19.19
N GLU A 66 -0.05 -4.11 -20.37
CA GLU A 66 1.28 -3.65 -20.77
C GLU A 66 1.79 -2.51 -19.90
N GLN A 67 0.96 -1.52 -19.61
CA GLN A 67 1.32 -0.39 -18.76
C GLN A 67 1.37 -0.79 -17.28
N LYS A 68 0.44 -1.65 -16.83
CA LYS A 68 0.41 -2.13 -15.44
C LYS A 68 1.77 -2.67 -15.00
N ALA A 69 2.40 -3.45 -15.84
CA ALA A 69 3.63 -4.13 -15.49
C ALA A 69 4.84 -3.18 -15.31
N ILE A 70 4.79 -1.98 -15.87
CA ILE A 70 5.86 -0.98 -15.69
C ILE A 70 5.56 0.06 -14.59
N ILE A 71 4.37 0.09 -14.03
CA ILE A 71 3.96 1.15 -13.08
C ILE A 71 4.91 1.24 -11.89
N ALA A 72 5.23 0.12 -11.27
CA ALA A 72 6.12 0.11 -10.11
C ALA A 72 7.52 0.62 -10.47
N LEU A 73 8.04 0.22 -11.62
CA LEU A 73 9.35 0.66 -12.10
C LEU A 73 9.33 2.16 -12.46
N ALA A 74 8.29 2.61 -13.17
CA ALA A 74 8.10 4.01 -13.53
C ALA A 74 8.00 4.90 -12.29
N ASN A 75 7.21 4.51 -11.30
CA ASN A 75 7.08 5.23 -10.04
C ASN A 75 8.43 5.34 -9.30
N LYS A 76 9.20 4.26 -9.29
CA LYS A 76 10.53 4.23 -8.68
C LYS A 76 11.51 5.17 -9.39
N ALA A 77 11.51 5.17 -10.72
CA ALA A 77 12.35 6.04 -11.53
C ALA A 77 11.98 7.52 -11.34
N VAL A 78 10.70 7.85 -11.35
CA VAL A 78 10.21 9.22 -11.09
C VAL A 78 10.59 9.66 -9.69
N SER A 79 10.41 8.82 -8.69
CA SER A 79 10.78 9.12 -7.30
C SER A 79 12.28 9.38 -7.13
N GLY A 80 13.11 8.77 -7.97
CA GLY A 80 14.58 8.96 -7.98
C GLY A 80 15.07 10.11 -8.86
N SER A 81 14.19 10.85 -9.52
CA SER A 81 14.57 11.83 -10.55
C SER A 81 14.50 13.29 -10.14
N GLY A 82 14.20 13.57 -8.88
CA GLY A 82 13.95 14.93 -8.41
C GLY A 82 12.51 15.37 -8.62
N VAL A 83 12.25 16.67 -8.48
CA VAL A 83 10.90 17.25 -8.61
C VAL A 83 11.00 18.76 -8.93
N GLY A 84 10.12 19.25 -9.76
CA GLY A 84 10.12 20.67 -10.10
C GLY A 84 11.45 21.13 -10.67
N GLN A 85 12.02 22.19 -10.10
CA GLN A 85 13.32 22.71 -10.50
C GLN A 85 14.51 21.94 -9.88
N LEU A 86 14.25 21.03 -8.94
CA LEU A 86 15.29 20.32 -8.23
C LEU A 86 15.64 18.99 -8.91
N SER A 87 16.93 18.79 -9.19
CA SER A 87 17.47 17.50 -9.58
C SER A 87 17.38 16.49 -8.41
N ALA A 88 17.65 15.22 -8.68
CA ALA A 88 17.68 14.19 -7.61
C ALA A 88 18.62 14.57 -6.48
N SER A 89 19.83 15.01 -6.78
CA SER A 89 20.82 15.43 -5.79
C SER A 89 20.40 16.72 -5.05
N SER A 90 19.85 17.68 -5.77
CA SER A 90 19.34 18.93 -5.16
C SER A 90 18.14 18.66 -4.25
N LEU A 91 17.24 17.77 -4.67
CA LEU A 91 16.10 17.34 -3.83
C LEU A 91 16.57 16.67 -2.54
N LYS A 92 17.58 15.83 -2.64
CA LYS A 92 18.16 15.17 -1.45
C LYS A 92 18.70 16.17 -0.43
N ARG A 93 19.41 17.20 -0.90
CA ARG A 93 19.91 18.29 -0.06
C ARG A 93 18.77 19.11 0.53
N TRP A 94 17.84 19.54 -0.30
CA TRP A 94 16.68 20.31 0.13
C TRP A 94 15.87 19.54 1.20
N SER A 95 15.65 18.24 0.99
CA SER A 95 14.95 17.37 1.94
C SER A 95 15.66 17.27 3.29
N ALA A 96 16.99 17.14 3.27
CA ALA A 96 17.78 17.10 4.49
C ALA A 96 17.75 18.44 5.25
N GLU A 97 17.88 19.56 4.53
CA GLU A 97 17.84 20.92 5.12
C GLU A 97 16.48 21.25 5.75
N ASN A 98 15.39 20.75 5.16
CA ASN A 98 14.02 21.01 5.63
C ASN A 98 13.43 19.89 6.49
N ALA A 99 14.19 18.83 6.74
CA ALA A 99 13.75 17.64 7.48
C ALA A 99 12.44 17.05 6.91
N VAL A 100 12.39 16.88 5.60
CA VAL A 100 11.25 16.31 4.87
C VAL A 100 11.69 15.03 4.17
N THR A 101 10.87 13.99 4.27
CA THR A 101 11.05 12.75 3.51
C THR A 101 9.78 12.42 2.75
N MET A 102 9.92 11.69 1.65
CA MET A 102 8.80 11.30 0.80
C MET A 102 8.98 9.86 0.31
N SER A 103 7.89 9.13 0.26
CA SER A 103 7.84 7.79 -0.33
C SER A 103 6.52 7.58 -1.06
N THR A 104 6.52 6.66 -2.02
CA THR A 104 5.33 6.27 -2.75
C THR A 104 5.14 4.77 -2.68
N LYS A 105 3.88 4.33 -2.65
CA LYS A 105 3.50 2.92 -2.71
C LYS A 105 2.34 2.76 -3.68
N VAL A 106 2.58 2.02 -4.75
CA VAL A 106 1.55 1.65 -5.71
C VAL A 106 1.04 0.25 -5.37
N SER A 107 -0.25 0.12 -5.19
CA SER A 107 -0.94 -1.16 -5.06
C SER A 107 -1.93 -1.35 -6.21
N GLY A 108 -2.71 -2.44 -6.19
CA GLY A 108 -3.64 -2.73 -7.28
C GLY A 108 -4.64 -1.61 -7.54
N GLN A 109 -5.28 -1.13 -6.50
CA GLN A 109 -6.43 -0.22 -6.59
C GLN A 109 -6.17 1.17 -6.00
N ASN A 110 -5.03 1.35 -5.33
CA ASN A 110 -4.69 2.60 -4.67
C ASN A 110 -3.21 2.93 -4.83
N THR A 111 -2.90 4.21 -4.77
CA THR A 111 -1.53 4.70 -4.66
C THR A 111 -1.44 5.65 -3.49
N LEU A 112 -0.40 5.48 -2.68
CA LEU A 112 -0.11 6.32 -1.53
C LEU A 112 1.15 7.13 -1.79
N LEU A 113 1.06 8.44 -1.60
CA LEU A 113 2.20 9.35 -1.59
C LEU A 113 2.32 9.89 -0.16
N SER A 114 3.34 9.45 0.57
CA SER A 114 3.54 9.78 1.97
C SER A 114 4.67 10.78 2.12
N VAL A 115 4.40 11.88 2.79
CA VAL A 115 5.35 12.92 3.13
C VAL A 115 5.45 13.02 4.65
N ASN A 116 6.66 12.96 5.17
CA ASN A 116 6.97 13.26 6.57
C ASN A 116 7.59 14.64 6.65
N ALA A 117 7.00 15.50 7.47
CA ALA A 117 7.49 16.82 7.77
C ALA A 117 7.54 17.02 9.29
N ARG A 118 7.79 18.22 9.73
CA ARG A 118 7.79 18.59 11.15
C ARG A 118 6.62 19.53 11.48
N VAL A 119 6.01 19.34 12.64
CA VAL A 119 4.90 20.21 13.10
C VAL A 119 5.31 21.67 13.29
N ASN A 120 6.58 21.93 13.61
CA ASN A 120 7.13 23.28 13.77
C ASN A 120 7.62 23.91 12.46
N ASN A 121 7.69 23.14 11.37
CA ASN A 121 8.05 23.60 10.04
C ASN A 121 7.28 22.78 8.97
N PRO A 122 5.96 22.93 8.88
CA PRO A 122 5.12 22.08 8.05
C PRO A 122 5.17 22.42 6.56
N GLU A 123 5.44 23.65 6.20
CA GLU A 123 5.30 24.16 4.82
C GLU A 123 6.13 23.41 3.79
N PRO A 124 7.42 23.07 4.04
CA PRO A 124 8.21 22.29 3.08
C PRO A 124 7.58 20.95 2.71
N GLY A 125 6.91 20.28 3.64
CA GLY A 125 6.19 19.04 3.36
C GLY A 125 5.05 19.25 2.36
N PHE A 126 4.29 20.30 2.49
CA PHE A 126 3.22 20.67 1.56
C PHE A 126 3.77 21.10 0.19
N GLN A 127 4.88 21.83 0.16
CA GLN A 127 5.56 22.20 -1.08
C GLN A 127 6.01 20.97 -1.86
N LEU A 128 6.63 20.01 -1.19
CA LEU A 128 7.10 18.78 -1.82
C LEU A 128 5.93 17.94 -2.34
N LEU A 129 4.88 17.76 -1.55
CA LEU A 129 3.66 17.06 -1.95
C LEU A 129 3.07 17.66 -3.23
N ASN A 130 2.87 18.96 -3.23
CA ASN A 130 2.33 19.68 -4.40
C ASN A 130 3.19 19.46 -5.64
N GLN A 131 4.50 19.64 -5.54
CA GLN A 131 5.42 19.51 -6.68
C GLN A 131 5.56 18.08 -7.17
N ARG A 132 5.50 17.09 -6.28
CA ARG A 132 5.50 15.68 -6.68
C ARG A 132 4.26 15.33 -7.51
N ILE A 133 3.11 15.89 -7.16
CA ILE A 133 1.85 15.64 -7.89
C ILE A 133 1.79 16.48 -9.18
N SER A 134 2.10 17.76 -9.10
CA SER A 134 1.89 18.72 -10.21
C SER A 134 3.07 18.85 -11.16
N ASN A 135 4.28 18.54 -10.72
CA ASN A 135 5.50 18.84 -11.47
C ASN A 135 6.57 17.72 -11.32
N SER A 136 6.12 16.48 -11.41
CA SER A 136 7.00 15.31 -11.45
C SER A 136 7.80 15.27 -12.75
N LYS A 137 8.95 14.64 -12.68
CA LYS A 137 9.83 14.46 -13.83
C LYS A 137 10.55 13.12 -13.77
N ILE A 138 11.14 12.72 -14.88
CA ILE A 138 11.94 11.53 -14.99
C ILE A 138 13.29 11.87 -15.65
N ASN A 139 14.35 11.33 -15.10
CA ASN A 139 15.68 11.39 -15.70
C ASN A 139 15.86 10.19 -16.62
N ASP A 140 16.20 10.43 -17.90
CA ASP A 140 16.35 9.39 -18.92
C ASP A 140 17.40 8.33 -18.50
N ASN A 141 18.52 8.76 -17.95
CA ASN A 141 19.58 7.84 -17.52
C ASN A 141 19.14 6.94 -16.37
N ILE A 142 18.36 7.47 -15.43
CA ILE A 142 17.80 6.71 -14.32
C ILE A 142 16.81 5.67 -14.85
N TRP A 143 15.91 6.08 -15.75
CA TRP A 143 14.97 5.15 -16.38
C TRP A 143 15.69 4.03 -17.13
N GLU A 144 16.63 4.36 -17.99
CA GLU A 144 17.38 3.38 -18.77
C GLU A 144 18.18 2.41 -17.87
N SER A 145 18.80 2.92 -16.81
CA SER A 145 19.51 2.09 -15.83
C SER A 145 18.57 1.12 -15.12
N MET A 146 17.44 1.60 -14.63
CA MET A 146 16.45 0.77 -13.94
C MET A 146 15.80 -0.25 -14.88
N LYS A 147 15.48 0.17 -16.10
CA LYS A 147 14.93 -0.72 -17.13
C LYS A 147 15.89 -1.85 -17.45
N ASN A 148 17.17 -1.55 -17.67
CA ASN A 148 18.19 -2.54 -17.96
C ASN A 148 18.40 -3.50 -16.78
N ALA A 149 18.38 -2.99 -15.54
CA ALA A 149 18.45 -3.84 -14.34
C ALA A 149 17.26 -4.79 -14.25
N GLN A 150 16.05 -4.32 -14.56
CA GLN A 150 14.86 -5.17 -14.59
C GLN A 150 14.92 -6.22 -15.68
N ILE A 151 15.41 -5.88 -16.87
CA ILE A 151 15.63 -6.85 -17.95
C ILE A 151 16.61 -7.94 -17.52
N GLN A 152 17.71 -7.57 -16.88
CA GLN A 152 18.67 -8.54 -16.36
C GLN A 152 18.05 -9.43 -15.28
N SER A 153 17.23 -8.85 -14.41
CA SER A 153 16.49 -9.62 -13.41
C SER A 153 15.55 -10.65 -14.03
N LEU A 154 14.87 -10.31 -15.12
CA LEU A 154 14.03 -11.26 -15.86
C LEU A 154 14.84 -12.39 -16.47
N LYS A 155 16.00 -12.08 -17.05
CA LYS A 155 16.91 -13.09 -17.64
C LYS A 155 17.46 -14.09 -16.63
N THR A 156 17.65 -13.66 -15.40
CA THR A 156 18.25 -14.47 -14.32
C THR A 156 17.24 -15.03 -13.33
N LEU A 157 15.95 -14.97 -13.63
CA LEU A 157 14.90 -15.43 -12.72
C LEU A 157 15.04 -16.92 -12.36
N ASP A 158 15.50 -17.75 -13.30
CA ASP A 158 15.73 -19.18 -13.06
C ASP A 158 16.82 -19.45 -12.02
N GLN A 159 17.67 -18.47 -11.73
CA GLN A 159 18.70 -18.54 -10.68
C GLN A 159 18.17 -18.12 -9.30
N ARG A 160 16.91 -17.69 -9.21
CA ARG A 160 16.25 -17.28 -7.97
C ARG A 160 14.95 -18.07 -7.79
N PRO A 161 15.04 -19.33 -7.36
CA PRO A 161 13.89 -20.24 -7.31
C PRO A 161 12.73 -19.76 -6.46
N ALA A 162 13.01 -19.12 -5.32
CA ALA A 162 11.96 -18.57 -4.43
C ALA A 162 11.15 -17.47 -5.11
N GLU A 163 11.81 -16.56 -5.84
CA GLU A 163 11.13 -15.50 -6.61
C GLU A 163 10.34 -16.07 -7.78
N LYS A 164 10.93 -17.04 -8.48
CA LYS A 164 10.27 -17.76 -9.58
C LYS A 164 9.00 -18.47 -9.09
N PHE A 165 9.08 -19.15 -7.96
CA PHE A 165 7.95 -19.81 -7.33
C PHE A 165 6.84 -18.83 -6.96
N ALA A 166 7.20 -17.73 -6.29
CA ALA A 166 6.25 -16.68 -5.93
C ALA A 166 5.56 -16.10 -7.17
N GLN A 167 6.29 -15.85 -8.24
CA GLN A 167 5.76 -15.34 -9.50
C GLN A 167 4.79 -16.33 -10.15
N GLN A 168 5.15 -17.59 -10.21
CA GLN A 168 4.29 -18.63 -10.77
C GLN A 168 3.02 -18.84 -9.94
N MET A 169 3.13 -18.79 -8.62
CA MET A 169 1.97 -18.84 -7.73
C MET A 169 1.03 -17.64 -7.92
N TYR A 170 1.59 -16.46 -8.10
CA TYR A 170 0.81 -15.27 -8.38
C TYR A 170 0.05 -15.39 -9.72
N GLU A 171 0.74 -15.74 -10.79
CA GLU A 171 0.15 -15.88 -12.13
C GLU A 171 -0.93 -16.97 -12.18
N ALA A 172 -0.73 -18.08 -11.47
CA ALA A 172 -1.69 -19.19 -11.45
C ALA A 172 -3.03 -18.85 -10.75
N ARG A 173 -3.04 -17.86 -9.88
CA ARG A 173 -4.27 -17.46 -9.17
C ARG A 173 -5.24 -16.65 -10.02
N TYR A 174 -4.79 -16.15 -11.17
CA TYR A 174 -5.57 -15.21 -11.98
C TYR A 174 -5.68 -15.65 -13.43
N ALA A 175 -6.89 -15.50 -13.98
CA ALA A 175 -7.16 -15.62 -15.42
C ALA A 175 -7.29 -14.21 -16.03
N ASP A 176 -6.20 -13.44 -15.94
CA ASP A 176 -6.16 -12.02 -16.27
C ASP A 176 -4.78 -11.66 -16.83
N ASP A 177 -4.75 -11.04 -18.00
CA ASP A 177 -3.50 -10.62 -18.64
C ASP A 177 -2.70 -9.63 -17.77
N ARG A 178 -3.38 -8.85 -16.94
CA ARG A 178 -2.74 -7.91 -16.02
C ARG A 178 -1.94 -8.59 -14.90
N ALA A 179 -2.17 -9.88 -14.65
CA ALA A 179 -1.41 -10.67 -13.70
C ALA A 179 -0.10 -11.22 -14.28
N GLN A 180 0.05 -11.18 -15.60
CA GLN A 180 1.24 -11.67 -16.26
C GLN A 180 2.37 -10.65 -16.25
N ARG A 181 3.60 -11.11 -16.05
CA ARG A 181 4.78 -10.24 -16.15
C ARG A 181 5.05 -9.82 -17.59
N LEU A 182 5.68 -8.67 -17.77
CA LEU A 182 6.19 -8.26 -19.07
C LEU A 182 7.35 -9.18 -19.51
N THR A 183 7.44 -9.37 -20.83
CA THR A 183 8.63 -9.94 -21.45
C THR A 183 9.75 -8.90 -21.52
N GLU A 184 10.98 -9.36 -21.65
CA GLU A 184 12.14 -8.46 -21.84
C GLU A 184 11.94 -7.54 -23.04
N LYS A 185 11.41 -8.09 -24.14
CA LYS A 185 11.13 -7.34 -25.38
C LYS A 185 10.10 -6.24 -25.17
N GLN A 186 9.02 -6.52 -24.45
CA GLN A 186 7.99 -5.52 -24.14
C GLN A 186 8.57 -4.40 -23.28
N LEU A 187 9.32 -4.74 -22.22
CA LEU A 187 9.93 -3.77 -21.33
C LEU A 187 10.91 -2.86 -22.04
N ALA A 188 11.72 -3.41 -22.95
CA ALA A 188 12.72 -2.66 -23.71
C ALA A 188 12.11 -1.54 -24.59
N GLN A 189 10.83 -1.65 -24.95
CA GLN A 189 10.15 -0.69 -25.81
C GLN A 189 9.67 0.58 -25.06
N PHE A 190 9.62 0.57 -23.73
CA PHE A 190 9.14 1.71 -22.98
C PHE A 190 10.21 2.80 -22.85
N SER A 191 9.87 4.01 -23.29
CA SER A 191 10.69 5.20 -23.10
C SER A 191 10.49 5.82 -21.72
N ALA A 192 11.41 6.68 -21.31
CA ALA A 192 11.26 7.49 -20.09
C ALA A 192 10.01 8.38 -20.15
N GLU A 193 9.70 8.96 -21.29
CA GLU A 193 8.50 9.78 -21.49
C GLU A 193 7.21 8.99 -21.25
N GLN A 194 7.14 7.76 -21.76
CA GLN A 194 6.00 6.87 -21.52
C GLN A 194 5.88 6.47 -20.04
N ALA A 195 7.01 6.19 -19.38
CA ALA A 195 7.05 5.88 -17.95
C ALA A 195 6.57 7.07 -17.11
N LEU A 196 7.00 8.28 -17.42
CA LEU A 196 6.53 9.48 -16.73
C LEU A 196 5.02 9.70 -16.93
N ALA A 197 4.52 9.48 -18.14
CA ALA A 197 3.10 9.65 -18.45
C ALA A 197 2.21 8.72 -17.62
N VAL A 198 2.59 7.44 -17.44
CA VAL A 198 1.82 6.51 -16.64
C VAL A 198 1.89 6.86 -15.14
N ASP A 199 3.05 7.27 -14.65
CA ASP A 199 3.19 7.69 -13.25
C ASP A 199 2.31 8.92 -12.93
N ARG A 200 2.30 9.91 -13.82
CA ARG A 200 1.48 11.12 -13.65
C ARG A 200 -0.02 10.83 -13.60
N GLN A 201 -0.50 9.82 -14.28
CA GLN A 201 -1.91 9.46 -14.28
C GLN A 201 -2.40 8.96 -12.90
N LEU A 202 -1.51 8.48 -12.04
CA LEU A 202 -1.86 8.02 -10.70
C LEU A 202 -2.47 9.13 -9.83
N PHE A 203 -2.09 10.39 -10.07
CA PHE A 203 -2.50 11.57 -9.28
C PHE A 203 -3.16 12.66 -10.13
N SER A 204 -3.73 12.32 -11.26
CA SER A 204 -4.16 13.30 -12.28
C SER A 204 -5.41 14.10 -11.92
N SER A 205 -6.25 13.61 -11.00
CA SER A 205 -7.50 14.26 -10.62
C SER A 205 -7.57 14.54 -9.13
N PRO A 206 -7.53 15.82 -8.68
CA PRO A 206 -7.69 16.16 -7.25
C PRO A 206 -9.00 15.66 -6.64
N ALA A 207 -10.09 15.60 -7.42
CA ALA A 207 -11.37 15.07 -6.95
C ALA A 207 -11.33 13.58 -6.57
N ASP A 208 -10.36 12.85 -7.09
CA ASP A 208 -10.13 11.43 -6.79
C ASP A 208 -9.03 11.21 -5.73
N LEU A 209 -8.53 12.29 -5.13
CA LEU A 209 -7.52 12.26 -4.09
C LEU A 209 -8.12 12.59 -2.72
N THR A 210 -7.73 11.82 -1.73
CA THR A 210 -7.95 12.13 -0.33
C THR A 210 -6.60 12.28 0.36
N PHE A 211 -6.41 13.41 1.02
CA PHE A 211 -5.19 13.72 1.77
C PHE A 211 -5.45 13.49 3.25
N VAL A 212 -4.62 12.68 3.88
CA VAL A 212 -4.68 12.40 5.32
C VAL A 212 -3.52 13.11 5.99
N ILE A 213 -3.82 14.02 6.91
CA ILE A 213 -2.82 14.83 7.63
C ILE A 213 -2.94 14.49 9.12
N VAL A 214 -1.85 14.02 9.71
CA VAL A 214 -1.81 13.58 11.10
C VAL A 214 -0.60 14.20 11.81
N GLY A 215 -0.86 14.85 12.93
CA GLY A 215 0.17 15.44 13.76
C GLY A 215 -0.41 16.33 14.86
N ASN A 216 0.42 16.70 15.82
CA ASN A 216 0.04 17.65 16.86
C ASN A 216 0.31 19.08 16.36
N ILE A 217 -0.60 19.58 15.56
CA ILE A 217 -0.53 20.90 14.93
C ILE A 217 -1.92 21.55 14.92
N ASP A 218 -1.97 22.86 15.12
CA ASP A 218 -3.20 23.59 15.14
C ASP A 218 -3.82 23.80 13.76
N GLU A 219 -5.14 23.75 13.66
CA GLU A 219 -5.86 24.01 12.40
C GLU A 219 -5.53 25.39 11.81
N GLU A 220 -5.38 26.41 12.63
CA GLU A 220 -5.02 27.76 12.16
C GLU A 220 -3.74 27.78 11.33
N THR A 221 -2.78 26.93 11.67
CA THR A 221 -1.53 26.77 10.92
C THR A 221 -1.73 25.94 9.67
N LEU A 222 -2.53 24.87 9.75
CA LEU A 222 -2.74 23.91 8.65
C LEU A 222 -3.61 24.44 7.52
N LEU A 223 -4.75 25.07 7.83
CA LEU A 223 -5.75 25.43 6.82
C LEU A 223 -5.22 26.31 5.69
N PRO A 224 -4.38 27.34 5.93
CA PRO A 224 -3.76 28.09 4.85
C PRO A 224 -2.86 27.26 3.96
N LEU A 225 -2.12 26.31 4.53
CA LEU A 225 -1.22 25.41 3.79
C LEU A 225 -2.00 24.41 2.92
N VAL A 226 -3.08 23.86 3.48
CA VAL A 226 -4.01 22.97 2.76
C VAL A 226 -4.60 23.70 1.55
N THR A 227 -5.12 24.89 1.76
CA THR A 227 -5.71 25.69 0.70
C THR A 227 -4.69 26.02 -0.39
N ARG A 228 -3.50 26.47 -0.02
CA ARG A 228 -2.47 26.89 -0.96
C ARG A 228 -1.89 25.72 -1.75
N TYR A 229 -1.53 24.64 -1.08
CA TYR A 229 -0.72 23.55 -1.69
C TYR A 229 -1.55 22.38 -2.20
N ILE A 230 -2.69 22.10 -1.60
CA ILE A 230 -3.62 21.06 -2.06
C ILE A 230 -4.72 21.67 -2.92
N GLY A 231 -5.28 22.78 -2.49
CA GLY A 231 -6.35 23.48 -3.23
C GLY A 231 -5.91 24.02 -4.60
N SER A 232 -4.62 24.27 -4.81
CA SER A 232 -4.04 24.71 -6.07
C SER A 232 -3.79 23.60 -7.10
N LEU A 233 -3.93 22.35 -6.72
CA LEU A 233 -3.76 21.22 -7.64
C LEU A 233 -4.82 21.26 -8.75
N LYS A 234 -4.37 21.13 -9.99
CA LYS A 234 -5.22 21.18 -11.18
C LYS A 234 -5.52 19.79 -11.68
N GLN A 235 -6.72 19.61 -12.23
CA GLN A 235 -7.10 18.37 -12.89
C GLN A 235 -6.41 18.25 -14.24
N SER A 236 -5.90 17.04 -14.55
CA SER A 236 -5.37 16.71 -15.86
C SER A 236 -6.51 16.53 -16.88
N GLU A 237 -6.21 16.75 -18.15
CA GLU A 237 -7.15 16.49 -19.26
C GLU A 237 -7.51 14.99 -19.39
N HIS A 238 -6.60 14.12 -19.02
CA HIS A 238 -6.78 12.68 -19.08
C HIS A 238 -6.95 12.11 -17.66
N VAL A 239 -8.18 11.71 -17.34
CA VAL A 239 -8.51 11.10 -16.06
C VAL A 239 -8.61 9.58 -16.22
N LEU A 240 -7.80 8.86 -15.44
CA LEU A 240 -7.81 7.42 -15.40
C LEU A 240 -9.01 6.93 -14.59
N SER A 241 -9.66 5.85 -15.03
CA SER A 241 -10.72 5.20 -14.26
C SER A 241 -10.14 4.35 -13.12
N ALA A 242 -10.92 4.17 -12.06
CA ALA A 242 -10.57 3.25 -10.98
C ALA A 242 -10.35 1.84 -11.53
N GLY A 243 -9.40 1.13 -10.95
CA GLY A 243 -9.05 -0.23 -11.37
C GLY A 243 -10.11 -1.26 -11.00
N GLN A 244 -10.33 -2.21 -11.89
CA GLN A 244 -11.14 -3.37 -11.59
C GLN A 244 -10.28 -4.48 -10.96
N PRO A 245 -10.84 -5.29 -10.04
CA PRO A 245 -10.11 -6.42 -9.47
C PRO A 245 -9.62 -7.38 -10.54
N LEU A 246 -8.52 -8.06 -10.28
CA LEU A 246 -8.02 -9.12 -11.15
C LEU A 246 -9.04 -10.26 -11.22
N LYS A 247 -9.26 -10.76 -12.42
CA LYS A 247 -10.14 -11.92 -12.65
C LYS A 247 -9.48 -13.18 -12.07
N ARG A 248 -10.16 -13.83 -11.15
CA ARG A 248 -9.67 -15.05 -10.50
C ARG A 248 -9.72 -16.25 -11.46
N ALA A 249 -8.70 -17.12 -11.38
CA ALA A 249 -8.77 -18.42 -12.01
C ALA A 249 -9.84 -19.30 -11.33
N THR A 250 -10.55 -20.11 -12.12
CA THR A 250 -11.62 -20.99 -11.63
C THR A 250 -11.13 -22.41 -11.35
N THR A 251 -9.92 -22.77 -11.81
CA THR A 251 -9.33 -24.08 -11.64
C THR A 251 -8.26 -24.05 -10.54
N ASN A 252 -8.17 -25.17 -9.81
CA ASN A 252 -7.10 -25.35 -8.85
C ASN A 252 -5.77 -25.58 -9.60
N ALA A 253 -4.70 -24.98 -9.08
CA ALA A 253 -3.35 -25.19 -9.59
C ALA A 253 -2.43 -25.68 -8.48
N ASN A 254 -1.60 -26.66 -8.81
CA ASN A 254 -0.52 -27.13 -7.97
C ASN A 254 0.80 -26.81 -8.65
N ILE A 255 1.63 -26.02 -8.00
CA ILE A 255 2.93 -25.62 -8.52
C ILE A 255 4.00 -26.16 -7.59
N THR A 256 4.92 -26.92 -8.17
CA THR A 256 6.07 -27.48 -7.45
C THR A 256 7.34 -27.08 -8.19
N LEU A 257 8.23 -26.37 -7.50
CA LEU A 257 9.58 -26.14 -7.94
C LEU A 257 10.53 -26.94 -7.04
N LYS A 258 11.41 -27.69 -7.64
CA LYS A 258 12.45 -28.42 -6.90
C LYS A 258 13.77 -27.69 -7.06
N GLU A 259 14.32 -27.25 -5.94
CA GLU A 259 15.67 -26.71 -5.87
C GLU A 259 16.62 -27.80 -5.38
N GLN A 260 17.75 -27.94 -6.05
CA GLN A 260 18.67 -29.05 -5.77
C GLN A 260 19.62 -28.75 -4.58
N ASN A 261 19.72 -27.52 -4.13
CA ASN A 261 20.80 -27.10 -3.23
C ASN A 261 20.37 -26.86 -1.77
N GLU A 262 19.08 -26.85 -1.47
CA GLU A 262 18.58 -26.67 -0.10
C GLU A 262 17.51 -27.71 0.24
N PRO A 263 17.67 -28.46 1.36
CA PRO A 263 16.69 -29.46 1.76
C PRO A 263 15.49 -28.83 2.50
N VAL A 264 14.91 -27.80 1.93
CA VAL A 264 13.78 -27.05 2.51
C VAL A 264 12.66 -26.91 1.49
N ALA A 265 11.44 -27.28 1.89
CA ALA A 265 10.24 -26.98 1.13
C ALA A 265 9.56 -25.73 1.66
N GLN A 266 9.18 -24.82 0.77
CA GLN A 266 8.26 -23.73 1.05
C GLN A 266 6.88 -24.12 0.56
N VAL A 267 5.89 -24.07 1.46
CA VAL A 267 4.50 -24.43 1.15
C VAL A 267 3.62 -23.20 1.35
N ALA A 268 2.79 -22.91 0.36
CA ALA A 268 1.76 -21.89 0.47
C ALA A 268 0.44 -22.44 -0.09
N GLN A 269 -0.61 -22.41 0.73
CA GLN A 269 -1.95 -22.82 0.33
C GLN A 269 -2.88 -21.63 0.34
N TRP A 270 -3.44 -21.33 -0.81
CA TRP A 270 -4.39 -20.24 -1.01
C TRP A 270 -5.79 -20.79 -1.13
N LYS A 271 -6.70 -20.28 -0.32
CA LYS A 271 -8.13 -20.58 -0.43
C LYS A 271 -8.90 -19.28 -0.55
N ARG A 272 -9.79 -19.22 -1.54
CA ARG A 272 -10.66 -18.08 -1.78
C ARG A 272 -12.09 -18.42 -1.36
N PHE A 273 -12.75 -17.46 -0.74
CA PHE A 273 -14.13 -17.54 -0.33
C PHE A 273 -14.88 -16.33 -0.89
N ASP A 274 -15.99 -16.57 -1.56
CA ASP A 274 -16.91 -15.51 -1.98
C ASP A 274 -17.72 -15.05 -0.77
N THR A 275 -17.66 -13.77 -0.45
CA THR A 275 -18.40 -13.19 0.68
C THR A 275 -19.81 -12.78 0.32
N ARG A 276 -20.17 -12.77 -0.97
CA ARG A 276 -21.49 -12.38 -1.53
C ARG A 276 -21.92 -10.95 -1.23
N SER A 277 -21.30 -10.30 -0.28
CA SER A 277 -21.53 -8.91 0.11
C SER A 277 -20.24 -8.30 0.66
N PRO A 278 -20.13 -6.96 0.67
CA PRO A 278 -18.95 -6.31 1.24
C PRO A 278 -18.75 -6.69 2.70
N VAL A 279 -17.49 -6.96 3.08
CA VAL A 279 -17.13 -7.24 4.46
C VAL A 279 -17.14 -5.93 5.25
N THR A 280 -18.00 -5.85 6.26
CA THR A 280 -18.08 -4.71 7.17
C THR A 280 -16.95 -4.76 8.20
N LEU A 281 -16.69 -3.64 8.88
CA LEU A 281 -15.66 -3.60 9.93
C LEU A 281 -15.91 -4.63 11.05
N PRO A 282 -17.14 -4.79 11.61
CA PRO A 282 -17.37 -5.82 12.62
C PRO A 282 -17.09 -7.25 12.12
N VAL A 283 -17.48 -7.56 10.89
CA VAL A 283 -17.18 -8.87 10.27
C VAL A 283 -15.67 -9.04 10.06
N ARG A 284 -14.98 -8.01 9.61
CA ARG A 284 -13.52 -8.05 9.46
C ARG A 284 -12.84 -8.29 10.80
N MET A 285 -13.27 -7.63 11.86
CA MET A 285 -12.72 -7.83 13.21
C MET A 285 -12.94 -9.27 13.70
N ALA A 286 -14.11 -9.85 13.44
CA ALA A 286 -14.39 -11.24 13.77
C ALA A 286 -13.48 -12.22 13.00
N LEU A 287 -13.26 -11.96 11.71
CA LEU A 287 -12.35 -12.75 10.88
C LEU A 287 -10.90 -12.63 11.35
N ASP A 288 -10.46 -11.45 11.71
CA ASP A 288 -9.11 -11.22 12.22
C ASP A 288 -8.90 -11.91 13.58
N ALA A 289 -9.91 -11.90 14.46
CA ALA A 289 -9.88 -12.62 15.71
C ALA A 289 -9.77 -14.14 15.47
N PHE A 290 -10.57 -14.67 14.57
CA PHE A 290 -10.50 -16.08 14.18
C PHE A 290 -9.10 -16.44 13.62
N ASN A 291 -8.58 -15.63 12.74
CA ASN A 291 -7.26 -15.85 12.16
C ASN A 291 -6.14 -15.81 13.20
N ALA A 292 -6.22 -14.90 14.17
CA ALA A 292 -5.24 -14.83 15.26
C ALA A 292 -5.22 -16.10 16.11
N VAL A 293 -6.39 -16.66 16.41
CA VAL A 293 -6.53 -17.92 17.14
C VAL A 293 -6.02 -19.10 16.31
N LEU A 294 -6.38 -19.15 15.03
CA LEU A 294 -5.89 -20.18 14.11
C LEU A 294 -4.35 -20.13 13.96
N ALA A 295 -3.78 -18.96 13.83
CA ALA A 295 -2.32 -18.80 13.75
C ALA A 295 -1.61 -19.34 15.01
N LYS A 296 -2.21 -19.15 16.17
CA LYS A 296 -1.71 -19.73 17.43
C LYS A 296 -1.80 -21.27 17.43
N ASP A 297 -2.95 -21.82 17.00
CA ASP A 297 -3.13 -23.28 16.89
C ASP A 297 -2.08 -23.90 15.96
N LEU A 298 -1.86 -23.30 14.79
CA LEU A 298 -0.87 -23.78 13.83
C LEU A 298 0.54 -23.75 14.42
N ARG A 299 0.89 -22.68 15.13
CA ARG A 299 2.20 -22.56 15.76
C ARG A 299 2.39 -23.64 16.82
N VAL A 300 1.43 -23.81 17.70
CA VAL A 300 1.51 -24.80 18.79
C VAL A 300 1.51 -26.22 18.24
N ASN A 301 0.57 -26.56 17.37
CA ASN A 301 0.33 -27.95 16.99
C ASN A 301 1.24 -28.42 15.84
N ILE A 302 1.73 -27.52 15.01
CA ILE A 302 2.59 -27.89 13.88
C ILE A 302 4.05 -27.60 14.17
N ARG A 303 4.37 -26.40 14.66
CA ARG A 303 5.76 -26.03 14.95
C ARG A 303 6.28 -26.68 16.22
N GLU A 304 5.55 -26.58 17.33
CA GLU A 304 6.03 -27.01 18.64
C GLU A 304 5.84 -28.51 18.88
N GLN A 305 4.67 -29.06 18.59
CA GLN A 305 4.36 -30.47 18.86
C GLN A 305 4.84 -31.41 17.76
N ALA A 306 4.60 -31.08 16.50
CA ALA A 306 5.04 -31.92 15.40
C ALA A 306 6.52 -31.71 15.04
N SER A 307 7.16 -30.64 15.53
CA SER A 307 8.55 -30.29 15.25
C SER A 307 8.88 -30.27 13.75
N GLY A 308 7.86 -29.97 12.92
CA GLY A 308 7.94 -30.18 11.49
C GLY A 308 8.23 -28.93 10.68
N VAL A 309 8.04 -27.75 11.26
CA VAL A 309 8.15 -26.49 10.53
C VAL A 309 9.13 -25.54 11.21
N TYR A 310 9.85 -24.75 10.39
CA TYR A 310 10.71 -23.68 10.87
C TYR A 310 9.90 -22.42 11.16
N SER A 311 8.89 -22.16 10.32
CA SER A 311 7.95 -21.06 10.48
C SER A 311 6.59 -21.46 9.95
N VAL A 312 5.53 -20.93 10.53
CA VAL A 312 4.16 -21.12 10.06
C VAL A 312 3.41 -19.80 10.16
N SER A 313 2.62 -19.49 9.15
CA SER A 313 1.83 -18.28 9.07
C SER A 313 0.40 -18.57 8.61
N SER A 314 -0.53 -17.76 9.08
CA SER A 314 -1.93 -17.74 8.65
C SER A 314 -2.31 -16.28 8.40
N ARG A 315 -2.73 -15.98 7.18
CA ARG A 315 -3.08 -14.61 6.76
C ARG A 315 -4.44 -14.58 6.09
N LEU A 316 -5.21 -13.56 6.41
CA LEU A 316 -6.46 -13.22 5.75
C LEU A 316 -6.33 -11.91 5.01
N SER A 317 -6.83 -11.85 3.80
CA SER A 317 -7.01 -10.63 3.04
C SER A 317 -8.43 -10.56 2.47
N VAL A 318 -8.98 -9.35 2.46
CA VAL A 318 -10.30 -9.08 1.93
C VAL A 318 -10.14 -8.16 0.72
N ASP A 319 -10.67 -8.57 -0.42
CA ASP A 319 -10.83 -7.71 -1.58
C ASP A 319 -12.24 -7.13 -1.57
N LYS A 320 -12.34 -5.87 -1.21
CA LYS A 320 -13.61 -5.15 -1.12
C LYS A 320 -14.34 -5.09 -2.46
N GLN A 321 -13.62 -4.90 -3.56
CA GLN A 321 -14.24 -4.73 -4.87
C GLN A 321 -14.66 -6.07 -5.48
N ALA A 322 -13.90 -7.13 -5.22
CA ALA A 322 -14.23 -8.48 -5.67
C ALA A 322 -15.19 -9.21 -4.74
N ASN A 323 -15.53 -8.65 -3.58
CA ASN A 323 -16.33 -9.31 -2.55
C ASN A 323 -15.79 -10.70 -2.20
N ASP A 324 -14.47 -10.83 -2.08
CA ASP A 324 -13.84 -12.09 -1.73
C ASP A 324 -12.90 -11.99 -0.55
N LEU A 325 -12.73 -13.13 0.10
CA LEU A 325 -11.83 -13.37 1.20
C LEU A 325 -10.80 -14.40 0.74
N THR A 326 -9.53 -14.09 0.91
CA THR A 326 -8.44 -15.02 0.65
C THR A 326 -7.76 -15.39 1.95
N HIS A 327 -7.61 -16.69 2.19
CA HIS A 327 -6.85 -17.24 3.31
C HIS A 327 -5.60 -17.94 2.80
N VAL A 328 -4.46 -17.66 3.42
CA VAL A 328 -3.17 -18.24 3.07
C VAL A 328 -2.56 -18.90 4.30
N ILE A 329 -2.30 -20.19 4.20
CA ILE A 329 -1.42 -20.90 5.13
C ILE A 329 -0.06 -21.05 4.46
N GLY A 330 0.99 -20.59 5.13
CA GLY A 330 2.36 -20.71 4.64
C GLY A 330 3.27 -21.33 5.70
N PHE A 331 4.16 -22.20 5.28
CA PHE A 331 5.18 -22.78 6.17
C PHE A 331 6.40 -23.26 5.39
N THR A 332 7.50 -23.44 6.11
CA THR A 332 8.73 -24.06 5.62
C THR A 332 9.02 -25.32 6.40
N CYS A 333 9.39 -26.38 5.72
CA CYS A 333 9.63 -27.68 6.33
C CYS A 333 10.65 -28.51 5.55
N GLN A 334 10.97 -29.68 6.07
CA GLN A 334 11.69 -30.70 5.30
C GLN A 334 10.82 -31.18 4.13
N PRO A 335 11.38 -31.34 2.93
CA PRO A 335 10.61 -31.65 1.73
C PRO A 335 9.72 -32.91 1.86
N GLU A 336 10.21 -33.92 2.56
CA GLU A 336 9.49 -35.19 2.74
C GLU A 336 8.21 -35.06 3.57
N ARG A 337 8.12 -34.00 4.39
CA ARG A 337 7.01 -33.80 5.32
C ARG A 337 5.94 -32.82 4.84
N HIS A 338 6.10 -32.23 3.64
CA HIS A 338 5.20 -31.16 3.21
C HIS A 338 3.73 -31.59 3.13
N GLN A 339 3.44 -32.81 2.63
CA GLN A 339 2.08 -33.33 2.52
C GLN A 339 1.47 -33.62 3.91
N GLU A 340 2.21 -34.28 4.78
CA GLU A 340 1.81 -34.57 6.16
C GLU A 340 1.45 -33.28 6.91
N LEU A 341 2.34 -32.28 6.84
CA LEU A 341 2.17 -31.02 7.56
C LEU A 341 1.04 -30.16 6.98
N LEU A 342 0.85 -30.18 5.66
CA LEU A 342 -0.29 -29.51 5.03
C LEU A 342 -1.62 -30.14 5.46
N THR A 343 -1.67 -31.46 5.55
CA THR A 343 -2.85 -32.20 6.06
C THR A 343 -3.14 -31.82 7.50
N LEU A 344 -2.12 -31.73 8.36
CA LEU A 344 -2.27 -31.28 9.73
C LEU A 344 -2.77 -29.83 9.81
N ALA A 345 -2.23 -28.93 9.00
CA ALA A 345 -2.66 -27.53 8.96
C ALA A 345 -4.14 -27.41 8.55
N ASN A 346 -4.57 -28.17 7.55
CA ASN A 346 -5.96 -28.19 7.11
C ASN A 346 -6.89 -28.77 8.19
N LYS A 347 -6.42 -29.76 8.93
CA LYS A 347 -7.16 -30.33 10.08
C LYS A 347 -7.33 -29.29 11.18
N GLU A 348 -6.27 -28.58 11.54
CA GLU A 348 -6.34 -27.50 12.55
C GLU A 348 -7.35 -26.43 12.15
N MET A 349 -7.35 -26.03 10.89
CA MET A 349 -8.32 -25.08 10.37
C MET A 349 -9.75 -25.63 10.45
N ALA A 350 -9.98 -26.86 10.04
CA ALA A 350 -11.30 -27.50 10.09
C ALA A 350 -11.80 -27.63 11.53
N ASP A 351 -10.95 -28.08 12.46
CA ASP A 351 -11.28 -28.20 13.87
C ASP A 351 -11.64 -26.84 14.48
N ARG A 352 -10.88 -25.79 14.14
CA ARG A 352 -11.15 -24.44 14.64
C ARG A 352 -12.46 -23.87 14.05
N LEU A 353 -12.77 -24.14 12.81
CA LEU A 353 -14.03 -23.73 12.20
C LEU A 353 -15.25 -24.35 12.91
N VAL A 354 -15.13 -25.60 13.34
CA VAL A 354 -16.19 -26.29 14.11
C VAL A 354 -16.26 -25.75 15.54
N LYS A 355 -15.13 -25.61 16.20
CA LYS A 355 -15.04 -25.18 17.60
C LYS A 355 -15.37 -23.69 17.78
N GLY A 356 -15.06 -22.85 16.78
CA GLY A 356 -15.19 -21.41 16.88
C GLY A 356 -14.17 -20.79 17.84
N ILE A 357 -14.49 -19.62 18.37
CA ILE A 357 -13.70 -18.89 19.35
C ILE A 357 -14.43 -18.91 20.68
N ASN A 358 -13.78 -19.33 21.77
CA ASN A 358 -14.38 -19.27 23.09
C ASN A 358 -14.29 -17.85 23.70
N ALA A 359 -15.03 -17.64 24.80
CA ALA A 359 -15.12 -16.34 25.45
C ALA A 359 -13.77 -15.81 25.97
N GLN A 360 -12.91 -16.70 26.46
CA GLN A 360 -11.57 -16.34 26.95
C GLN A 360 -10.66 -15.90 25.80
N GLU A 361 -10.63 -16.64 24.69
CA GLU A 361 -9.85 -16.32 23.49
C GLU A 361 -10.30 -14.97 22.90
N LEU A 362 -11.60 -14.75 22.82
CA LEU A 362 -12.15 -13.48 22.32
C LEU A 362 -11.78 -12.30 23.24
N ASN A 363 -11.84 -12.51 24.56
CA ASN A 363 -11.47 -11.50 25.54
C ASN A 363 -9.97 -11.13 25.47
N GLU A 364 -9.11 -12.12 25.30
CA GLU A 364 -7.67 -11.90 25.10
C GLU A 364 -7.42 -11.09 23.81
N TYR A 365 -8.10 -11.41 22.72
CA TYR A 365 -8.01 -10.67 21.46
C TYR A 365 -8.46 -9.22 21.65
N ARG A 366 -9.59 -8.98 22.29
CA ARG A 366 -10.12 -7.64 22.59
C ARG A 366 -9.13 -6.81 23.41
N LYS A 367 -8.54 -7.39 24.45
CA LYS A 367 -7.53 -6.70 25.27
C LYS A 367 -6.30 -6.32 24.47
N ASN A 368 -5.82 -7.21 23.60
CA ASN A 368 -4.69 -6.92 22.72
C ASN A 368 -5.01 -5.81 21.72
N MET A 369 -6.19 -5.84 21.12
CA MET A 369 -6.65 -4.79 20.21
C MET A 369 -6.77 -3.44 20.90
N GLN A 370 -7.37 -3.40 22.09
CA GLN A 370 -7.50 -2.19 22.89
C GLN A 370 -6.13 -1.58 23.24
N ARG A 371 -5.19 -2.42 23.65
CA ARG A 371 -3.81 -1.98 23.92
C ARG A 371 -3.14 -1.42 22.66
N ASN A 372 -3.31 -2.07 21.52
CA ASN A 372 -2.76 -1.60 20.25
C ASN A 372 -3.35 -0.24 19.85
N LEU A 373 -4.65 -0.04 20.03
CA LEU A 373 -5.30 1.25 19.76
C LEU A 373 -4.78 2.37 20.68
N GLU A 374 -4.56 2.09 21.96
CA GLU A 374 -3.99 3.06 22.90
C GLU A 374 -2.57 3.47 22.49
N ILE A 375 -1.72 2.50 22.13
CA ILE A 375 -0.37 2.76 21.62
C ILE A 375 -0.41 3.57 20.32
N GLN A 376 -1.30 3.21 19.43
CA GLN A 376 -1.48 3.83 18.12
C GLN A 376 -1.86 5.30 18.23
N GLN A 377 -2.71 5.69 19.16
CA GLN A 377 -3.12 7.09 19.38
C GLN A 377 -1.94 7.98 19.77
N GLN A 378 -0.86 7.42 20.30
CA GLN A 378 0.36 8.12 20.69
C GLN A 378 1.43 8.12 19.60
N ASN A 379 1.22 7.38 18.51
CA ASN A 379 2.16 7.27 17.40
C ASN A 379 1.54 7.83 16.12
N THR A 380 2.09 8.94 15.64
CA THR A 380 1.58 9.67 14.47
C THR A 380 1.51 8.79 13.23
N GLN A 381 2.55 8.00 12.95
CA GLN A 381 2.58 7.15 11.77
C GLN A 381 1.58 5.99 11.84
N GLN A 382 1.44 5.36 12.99
CA GLN A 382 0.47 4.27 13.18
C GLN A 382 -0.95 4.78 13.06
N LEU A 383 -1.26 5.94 13.63
CA LEU A 383 -2.57 6.56 13.48
C LEU A 383 -2.86 6.91 12.02
N ALA A 384 -1.90 7.49 11.32
CA ALA A 384 -2.04 7.79 9.89
C ALA A 384 -2.31 6.52 9.07
N ASN A 385 -1.58 5.45 9.31
CA ASN A 385 -1.78 4.17 8.63
C ASN A 385 -3.17 3.59 8.88
N THR A 386 -3.69 3.71 10.09
CA THR A 386 -5.04 3.24 10.44
C THR A 386 -6.11 4.05 9.73
N ILE A 387 -6.00 5.37 9.71
CA ILE A 387 -6.94 6.25 9.02
C ILE A 387 -6.93 5.93 7.52
N VAL A 388 -5.77 5.77 6.92
CA VAL A 388 -5.63 5.41 5.51
C VAL A 388 -6.25 4.03 5.23
N SER A 389 -5.99 3.04 6.07
CA SER A 389 -6.59 1.70 5.92
C SER A 389 -8.12 1.75 6.01
N SER A 390 -8.66 2.49 6.96
CA SER A 390 -10.11 2.67 7.11
C SER A 390 -10.72 3.36 5.89
N LEU A 391 -10.06 4.40 5.40
CA LEU A 391 -10.47 5.11 4.20
C LEU A 391 -10.49 4.18 2.98
N VAL A 392 -9.41 3.43 2.75
CA VAL A 392 -9.28 2.55 1.59
C VAL A 392 -10.25 1.38 1.65
N GLN A 393 -10.40 0.75 2.81
CA GLN A 393 -11.22 -0.47 2.94
C GLN A 393 -12.70 -0.20 3.12
N TYR A 394 -13.07 0.88 3.81
CA TYR A 394 -14.46 1.18 4.20
C TYR A 394 -14.98 2.50 3.63
N ASN A 395 -14.16 3.24 2.90
CA ASN A 395 -14.46 4.60 2.46
C ASN A 395 -14.88 5.53 3.62
N ASP A 396 -14.39 5.23 4.81
CA ASP A 396 -14.70 5.94 6.05
C ASP A 396 -13.42 6.07 6.88
N PRO A 397 -12.83 7.27 6.98
CA PRO A 397 -11.60 7.46 7.75
C PRO A 397 -11.80 7.33 9.27
N ALA A 398 -13.05 7.29 9.74
CA ALA A 398 -13.40 7.16 11.14
C ALA A 398 -13.87 5.75 11.54
N ALA A 399 -13.76 4.76 10.65
CA ALA A 399 -14.27 3.40 10.88
C ALA A 399 -13.42 2.55 11.87
N TRP A 400 -12.34 3.09 12.39
CA TRP A 400 -11.41 2.40 13.31
C TRP A 400 -11.77 2.58 14.81
#